data_80eb05cb57e994bb275cfbc8fff77bdd
#
_entry.id   80eb05cb57e994bb275cfbc8fff77bdd
#
_cell.length_a   1.000
_cell.length_b   1.000
_cell.length_c   1.000
_cell.angle_alpha   90.00
_cell.angle_beta   90.00
_cell.angle_gamma   90.00
#
_symmetry.space_group_name_H-M   'P 1'
#
loop_
_entity.id
_entity.type
_entity.pdbx_description
1 polymer ?
#
loop_
_entity_poly.entity_id
_entity_poly.type
_entity_poly.pdbx_seq_one_letter_code
_entity_poly.pdbx_strand_id
1 'polypeptide(L)'
;EIMDEETALWAMFLLAINPWHIMMSRWGLESNLAPGMLLFGLYFFLRGSESRRFYFLSALMYGLALYSYAVVWMYVPIILLLGVWYLIREGRLTPKSRSLWGSAVIVAVFAAPLVLVLLVNYGYIGEIQTRFFSIPKLDFLRTSQTNGYTFWQNAENLAGILFLQSDGLIWNSPTKYGLYYSFGILFIMIGLAASIHSFCRKWKRREYAPEFFLLLQFLCGLFLGLTSHVNVNRVNIIFLPMLIMGGYGIEIFCSFCAHILPRWTKWVSVGAACLYLVSFLCFAQYYFTEYRQESAAAFDSGLKDALAEGEKSGKTIHINKSGIYPKVLYYVQMPVDEYINTRVFSDWHPMPKSAGNLYFDMEQAEPDRNGVFILEEGADLSAFVQEGFEVEKYGSCSYVYYSE
;
A
#
# COMPACT_ATOMS: atom_id res chain seq x y z
N GLU A 1 15.40 7.98 18.88
CA GLU A 1 14.42 7.73 19.94
C GLU A 1 14.29 6.23 20.30
N ILE A 2 14.20 5.36 19.27
CA ILE A 2 14.12 3.90 19.49
C ILE A 2 15.50 3.26 19.47
N MET A 3 16.35 3.69 18.56
CA MET A 3 17.70 3.20 18.30
C MET A 3 18.71 4.35 18.37
N ASP A 4 20.00 4.02 18.28
CA ASP A 4 21.11 4.96 18.21
C ASP A 4 21.18 5.69 16.85
N GLU A 5 22.11 6.63 16.75
CA GLU A 5 22.28 7.49 15.58
C GLU A 5 22.80 6.70 14.35
N GLU A 6 23.67 5.73 14.55
CA GLU A 6 24.23 4.93 13.45
C GLU A 6 23.15 4.06 12.81
N THR A 7 22.34 3.37 13.63
CA THR A 7 21.16 2.65 13.16
C THR A 7 20.19 3.56 12.42
N ALA A 8 19.95 4.79 12.94
CA ALA A 8 19.05 5.73 12.29
C ALA A 8 19.56 6.16 10.91
N LEU A 9 20.85 6.43 10.77
CA LEU A 9 21.47 6.77 9.48
C LEU A 9 21.38 5.62 8.48
N TRP A 10 21.62 4.37 8.91
CA TRP A 10 21.41 3.21 8.06
C TRP A 10 19.96 3.05 7.64
N ALA A 11 19.02 3.19 8.56
CA ALA A 11 17.59 3.09 8.24
C ALA A 11 17.14 4.17 7.24
N MET A 12 17.59 5.41 7.40
CA MET A 12 17.32 6.49 6.45
C MET A 12 17.94 6.22 5.07
N PHE A 13 19.19 5.74 5.03
CA PHE A 13 19.86 5.36 3.80
C PHE A 13 19.12 4.23 3.08
N LEU A 14 18.77 3.16 3.80
CA LEU A 14 17.97 2.06 3.25
C LEU A 14 16.64 2.55 2.69
N LEU A 15 15.92 3.39 3.43
CA LEU A 15 14.63 3.92 2.98
C LEU A 15 14.77 4.73 1.68
N ALA A 16 15.82 5.54 1.56
CA ALA A 16 16.05 6.41 0.41
C ALA A 16 16.27 5.63 -0.90
N ILE A 17 16.91 4.46 -0.82
CA ILE A 17 17.29 3.64 -1.98
C ILE A 17 16.49 2.35 -2.12
N ASN A 18 15.45 2.18 -1.31
CA ASN A 18 14.67 0.95 -1.25
C ASN A 18 13.71 0.82 -2.43
N PRO A 19 13.69 -0.31 -3.17
CA PRO A 19 12.78 -0.52 -4.28
C PRO A 19 11.31 -0.37 -3.90
N TRP A 20 10.85 -0.97 -2.78
CA TRP A 20 9.47 -0.81 -2.30
C TRP A 20 9.11 0.66 -2.12
N HIS A 21 9.94 1.43 -1.41
CA HIS A 21 9.64 2.84 -1.12
C HIS A 21 9.60 3.69 -2.39
N ILE A 22 10.53 3.48 -3.32
CA ILE A 22 10.57 4.21 -4.60
C ILE A 22 9.33 3.90 -5.44
N MET A 23 8.96 2.62 -5.58
CA MET A 23 7.78 2.23 -6.36
C MET A 23 6.50 2.78 -5.73
N MET A 24 6.31 2.61 -4.43
CA MET A 24 5.13 3.11 -3.72
C MET A 24 5.03 4.64 -3.75
N SER A 25 6.16 5.35 -3.63
CA SER A 25 6.17 6.83 -3.71
C SER A 25 5.77 7.37 -5.08
N ARG A 26 5.90 6.57 -6.13
CA ARG A 26 5.52 6.95 -7.49
C ARG A 26 4.11 6.49 -7.88
N TRP A 27 3.52 5.64 -7.10
CA TRP A 27 2.16 5.17 -7.31
C TRP A 27 1.18 5.91 -6.40
N GLY A 28 0.26 6.67 -6.99
CA GLY A 28 -0.70 7.52 -6.27
C GLY A 28 -1.82 6.76 -5.59
N LEU A 29 -1.48 5.80 -4.71
CA LEU A 29 -2.43 5.08 -3.88
C LEU A 29 -2.56 5.74 -2.51
N GLU A 30 -3.79 5.79 -2.00
CA GLU A 30 -4.10 6.28 -0.67
C GLU A 30 -3.38 5.51 0.45
N SER A 31 -3.18 4.19 0.26
CA SER A 31 -2.46 3.32 1.19
C SER A 31 -1.02 3.76 1.46
N ASN A 32 -0.39 4.49 0.52
CA ASN A 32 1.00 4.91 0.62
C ASN A 32 1.22 6.07 1.59
N LEU A 33 0.16 6.77 1.99
CA LEU A 33 0.22 7.81 3.02
C LEU A 33 0.31 7.20 4.43
N ALA A 34 -0.27 6.02 4.64
CA ALA A 34 -0.37 5.38 5.95
C ALA A 34 0.99 5.18 6.64
N PRO A 35 2.02 4.57 6.03
CA PRO A 35 3.30 4.32 6.68
C PRO A 35 3.94 5.60 7.23
N GLY A 36 3.95 6.68 6.45
CA GLY A 36 4.50 7.98 6.85
C GLY A 36 3.75 8.60 8.03
N MET A 37 2.40 8.64 7.95
CA MET A 37 1.57 9.19 9.04
C MET A 37 1.72 8.38 10.33
N LEU A 38 1.77 7.05 10.25
CA LEU A 38 1.96 6.17 11.39
C LEU A 38 3.35 6.34 12.01
N LEU A 39 4.40 6.54 11.20
CA LEU A 39 5.75 6.81 11.68
C LEU A 39 5.82 8.15 12.43
N PHE A 40 5.23 9.23 11.88
CA PHE A 40 5.14 10.52 12.58
C PHE A 40 4.28 10.42 13.83
N GLY A 41 3.17 9.66 13.78
CA GLY A 41 2.34 9.35 14.95
C GLY A 41 3.16 8.72 16.07
N LEU A 42 3.95 7.70 15.76
CA LEU A 42 4.83 7.04 16.73
C LEU A 42 5.94 7.96 17.23
N TYR A 43 6.60 8.69 16.34
CA TYR A 43 7.64 9.66 16.71
C TYR A 43 7.14 10.65 17.75
N PHE A 44 6.01 11.31 17.50
CA PHE A 44 5.41 12.25 18.44
C PHE A 44 4.91 11.56 19.72
N PHE A 45 4.44 10.33 19.62
CA PHE A 45 4.00 9.56 20.79
C PHE A 45 5.16 9.31 21.76
N LEU A 46 6.31 8.91 21.25
CA LEU A 46 7.52 8.71 22.06
C LEU A 46 8.04 10.01 22.68
N ARG A 47 8.02 11.10 21.90
CA ARG A 47 8.41 12.44 22.37
C ARG A 47 7.40 13.07 23.34
N GLY A 48 6.23 12.48 23.48
CA GLY A 48 5.19 12.94 24.41
C GLY A 48 5.64 13.00 25.88
N SER A 49 6.60 12.15 26.28
CA SER A 49 7.20 12.19 27.61
C SER A 49 8.05 13.45 27.85
N GLU A 50 8.62 14.08 26.80
CA GLU A 50 9.42 15.31 26.89
C GLU A 50 8.53 16.56 26.93
N SER A 51 7.46 16.56 26.12
CA SER A 51 6.51 17.66 26.08
C SER A 51 5.12 17.18 25.72
N ARG A 52 4.14 17.53 26.56
CA ARG A 52 2.73 17.09 26.43
C ARG A 52 2.08 17.46 25.08
N ARG A 53 2.57 18.51 24.40
CA ARG A 53 2.09 18.90 23.05
C ARG A 53 2.31 17.81 22.01
N PHE A 54 3.34 17.00 22.17
CA PHE A 54 3.63 15.92 21.24
C PHE A 54 2.58 14.80 21.27
N TYR A 55 1.91 14.57 22.42
CA TYR A 55 0.78 13.63 22.46
C TYR A 55 -0.38 14.11 21.57
N PHE A 56 -0.65 15.42 21.51
CA PHE A 56 -1.68 15.97 20.63
C PHE A 56 -1.31 15.86 19.14
N LEU A 57 -0.03 16.10 18.81
CA LEU A 57 0.47 15.90 17.44
C LEU A 57 0.43 14.42 17.04
N SER A 58 0.77 13.53 17.95
CA SER A 58 0.61 12.08 17.74
C SER A 58 -0.84 11.71 17.44
N ALA A 59 -1.77 12.19 18.27
CA ALA A 59 -3.20 11.94 18.07
C ALA A 59 -3.72 12.50 16.74
N LEU A 60 -3.23 13.67 16.31
CA LEU A 60 -3.54 14.25 15.02
C LEU A 60 -3.03 13.35 13.87
N MET A 61 -1.78 12.90 13.93
CA MET A 61 -1.20 12.02 12.90
C MET A 61 -1.93 10.68 12.81
N TYR A 62 -2.23 10.04 13.95
CA TYR A 62 -3.02 8.81 13.96
C TYR A 62 -4.47 9.04 13.50
N GLY A 63 -5.08 10.16 13.87
CA GLY A 63 -6.40 10.57 13.40
C GLY A 63 -6.46 10.74 11.88
N LEU A 64 -5.48 11.44 11.29
CA LEU A 64 -5.36 11.60 9.84
C LEU A 64 -5.08 10.26 9.15
N ALA A 65 -4.25 9.40 9.75
CA ALA A 65 -3.95 8.08 9.21
C ALA A 65 -5.21 7.21 9.05
N LEU A 66 -6.24 7.36 9.89
CA LEU A 66 -7.51 6.64 9.76
C LEU A 66 -8.21 6.91 8.42
N TYR A 67 -7.94 8.06 7.78
CA TYR A 67 -8.51 8.42 6.48
C TYR A 67 -7.61 8.06 5.30
N SER A 68 -6.40 7.56 5.55
CA SER A 68 -5.50 7.15 4.48
C SER A 68 -5.83 5.75 3.94
N TYR A 69 -6.10 4.79 4.83
CA TYR A 69 -6.38 3.42 4.39
C TYR A 69 -7.13 2.60 5.45
N ALA A 70 -8.08 1.77 5.03
CA ALA A 70 -8.95 1.02 5.95
C ALA A 70 -8.20 0.06 6.91
N VAL A 71 -7.06 -0.48 6.49
CA VAL A 71 -6.22 -1.35 7.34
C VAL A 71 -5.75 -0.63 8.62
N VAL A 72 -5.60 0.68 8.56
CA VAL A 72 -5.19 1.53 9.70
C VAL A 72 -6.24 1.53 10.81
N TRP A 73 -7.51 1.26 10.49
CA TRP A 73 -8.59 1.17 11.50
C TRP A 73 -8.38 0.05 12.51
N MET A 74 -7.71 -1.02 12.10
CA MET A 74 -7.31 -2.10 13.02
C MET A 74 -5.97 -1.79 13.71
N TYR A 75 -5.05 -1.16 12.99
CA TYR A 75 -3.70 -0.88 13.49
C TYR A 75 -3.69 0.17 14.61
N VAL A 76 -4.35 1.33 14.41
CA VAL A 76 -4.29 2.46 15.35
C VAL A 76 -4.80 2.10 16.75
N PRO A 77 -5.94 1.41 16.92
CA PRO A 77 -6.38 0.98 18.26
C PRO A 77 -5.36 0.07 18.97
N ILE A 78 -4.76 -0.88 18.25
CA ILE A 78 -3.78 -1.81 18.85
C ILE A 78 -2.53 -1.05 19.31
N ILE A 79 -1.95 -0.20 18.45
CA ILE A 79 -0.76 0.60 18.79
C ILE A 79 -1.03 1.54 19.96
N LEU A 80 -2.17 2.23 19.96
CA LEU A 80 -2.50 3.17 21.03
C LEU A 80 -2.78 2.45 22.36
N LEU A 81 -3.56 1.38 22.36
CA LEU A 81 -3.88 0.64 23.58
C LEU A 81 -2.63 0.01 24.20
N LEU A 82 -1.85 -0.74 23.41
CA LEU A 82 -0.65 -1.40 23.90
C LEU A 82 0.48 -0.41 24.19
N GLY A 83 0.61 0.64 23.38
CA GLY A 83 1.61 1.68 23.60
C GLY A 83 1.33 2.52 24.84
N VAL A 84 0.08 2.95 25.06
CA VAL A 84 -0.34 3.65 26.30
C VAL A 84 -0.15 2.76 27.51
N TRP A 85 -0.61 1.49 27.43
CA TRP A 85 -0.38 0.52 28.50
C TRP A 85 1.09 0.38 28.86
N TYR A 86 1.97 0.25 27.86
CA TYR A 86 3.40 0.12 28.07
C TYR A 86 4.00 1.36 28.72
N LEU A 87 3.66 2.59 28.24
CA LEU A 87 4.17 3.82 28.85
C LEU A 87 3.67 4.03 30.28
N ILE A 88 2.44 3.62 30.59
CA ILE A 88 1.91 3.66 31.97
C ILE A 88 2.68 2.70 32.85
N ARG A 89 2.92 1.47 32.39
CA ARG A 89 3.69 0.46 33.12
C ARG A 89 5.12 0.93 33.41
N GLU A 90 5.75 1.61 32.47
CA GLU A 90 7.11 2.15 32.62
C GLU A 90 7.14 3.49 33.37
N GLY A 91 6.02 3.97 33.89
CA GLY A 91 5.92 5.22 34.65
C GLY A 91 6.15 6.49 33.81
N ARG A 92 6.19 6.38 32.49
CA ARG A 92 6.41 7.52 31.57
C ARG A 92 5.12 8.27 31.22
N LEU A 93 3.97 7.65 31.47
CA LEU A 93 2.65 8.24 31.27
C LEU A 93 1.76 7.89 32.47
N THR A 94 0.95 8.84 32.92
CA THR A 94 -0.01 8.60 34.00
C THR A 94 -1.43 8.54 33.47
N PRO A 95 -2.30 7.61 33.92
CA PRO A 95 -3.70 7.54 33.50
C PRO A 95 -4.50 8.82 33.78
N LYS A 96 -4.07 9.64 34.74
CA LYS A 96 -4.69 10.92 35.11
C LYS A 96 -4.21 12.09 34.24
N SER A 97 -3.35 11.86 33.24
CA SER A 97 -2.78 12.92 32.40
C SER A 97 -3.87 13.57 31.53
N ARG A 98 -4.01 14.90 31.67
CA ARG A 98 -4.93 15.68 30.80
C ARG A 98 -4.55 15.57 29.32
N SER A 99 -3.25 15.45 29.00
CA SER A 99 -2.79 15.28 27.63
C SER A 99 -3.21 13.92 27.04
N LEU A 100 -3.21 12.86 27.84
CA LEU A 100 -3.71 11.55 27.39
C LEU A 100 -5.19 11.63 26.98
N TRP A 101 -6.04 12.18 27.86
CA TRP A 101 -7.47 12.29 27.59
C TRP A 101 -7.78 13.28 26.46
N GLY A 102 -7.05 14.42 26.39
CA GLY A 102 -7.19 15.35 25.26
C GLY A 102 -6.79 14.70 23.93
N SER A 103 -5.74 13.89 23.93
CA SER A 103 -5.32 13.12 22.73
C SER A 103 -6.36 12.04 22.36
N ALA A 104 -6.93 11.36 23.35
CA ALA A 104 -7.99 10.39 23.12
C ALA A 104 -9.24 11.04 22.49
N VAL A 105 -9.60 12.26 22.93
CA VAL A 105 -10.69 13.03 22.31
C VAL A 105 -10.37 13.37 20.86
N ILE A 106 -9.14 13.79 20.54
CA ILE A 106 -8.76 14.07 19.15
C ILE A 106 -8.94 12.82 18.28
N VAL A 107 -8.39 11.67 18.70
CA VAL A 107 -8.55 10.42 17.95
C VAL A 107 -10.03 10.04 17.82
N ALA A 108 -10.82 10.20 18.89
CA ALA A 108 -12.26 9.89 18.87
C ALA A 108 -13.04 10.78 17.89
N VAL A 109 -12.69 12.07 17.79
CA VAL A 109 -13.31 13.00 16.82
C VAL A 109 -13.02 12.55 15.39
N PHE A 110 -11.79 12.12 15.09
CA PHE A 110 -11.46 11.57 13.77
C PHE A 110 -12.12 10.20 13.52
N ALA A 111 -12.22 9.36 14.53
CA ALA A 111 -12.80 8.02 14.39
C ALA A 111 -14.33 8.03 14.30
N ALA A 112 -15.01 9.03 14.90
CA ALA A 112 -16.47 9.06 15.01
C ALA A 112 -17.19 8.97 13.64
N PRO A 113 -16.83 9.72 12.58
CA PRO A 113 -17.48 9.58 11.28
C PRO A 113 -17.32 8.18 10.69
N LEU A 114 -16.15 7.56 10.86
CA LEU A 114 -15.84 6.21 10.34
C LEU A 114 -16.66 5.15 11.08
N VAL A 115 -16.79 5.30 12.40
CA VAL A 115 -17.65 4.42 13.23
C VAL A 115 -19.12 4.55 12.80
N LEU A 116 -19.61 5.77 12.56
CA LEU A 116 -20.98 5.99 12.07
C LEU A 116 -21.19 5.33 10.70
N VAL A 117 -20.24 5.45 9.77
CA VAL A 117 -20.30 4.75 8.47
C VAL A 117 -20.42 3.24 8.67
N LEU A 118 -19.62 2.65 9.57
CA LEU A 118 -19.70 1.22 9.86
C LEU A 118 -21.04 0.83 10.48
N LEU A 119 -21.55 1.60 11.45
CA LEU A 119 -22.83 1.32 12.11
C LEU A 119 -24.02 1.36 11.13
N VAL A 120 -24.05 2.34 10.22
CA VAL A 120 -25.07 2.43 9.17
C VAL A 120 -24.98 1.22 8.23
N ASN A 121 -23.78 0.92 7.77
CA ASN A 121 -23.57 -0.08 6.73
C ASN A 121 -23.69 -1.53 7.23
N TYR A 122 -23.41 -1.77 8.52
CA TYR A 122 -23.73 -3.06 9.16
C TYR A 122 -25.19 -3.16 9.64
N GLY A 123 -26.00 -2.11 9.45
CA GLY A 123 -27.43 -2.12 9.78
C GLY A 123 -27.75 -1.96 11.26
N TYR A 124 -26.78 -1.51 12.09
CA TYR A 124 -27.03 -1.22 13.51
C TYR A 124 -27.88 0.06 13.70
N ILE A 125 -27.72 1.02 12.79
CA ILE A 125 -28.51 2.26 12.75
C ILE A 125 -28.97 2.53 11.32
N GLY A 126 -30.06 3.29 11.16
CA GLY A 126 -30.55 3.75 9.85
C GLY A 126 -29.60 4.76 9.20
N GLU A 127 -29.85 5.06 7.93
CA GLU A 127 -29.14 6.10 7.20
C GLU A 127 -29.22 7.44 7.95
N ILE A 128 -28.13 8.18 7.96
CA ILE A 128 -28.07 9.49 8.60
C ILE A 128 -28.15 10.54 7.50
N GLN A 129 -29.17 11.37 7.59
CA GLN A 129 -29.32 12.52 6.70
C GLN A 129 -29.50 13.79 7.53
N THR A 130 -28.55 14.71 7.39
CA THR A 130 -28.55 16.00 8.07
C THR A 130 -28.40 17.14 7.06
N ARG A 131 -28.53 18.37 7.51
CA ARG A 131 -28.28 19.56 6.67
C ARG A 131 -26.81 19.66 6.20
N PHE A 132 -25.87 19.09 6.95
CA PHE A 132 -24.43 19.29 6.73
C PHE A 132 -23.75 18.06 6.12
N PHE A 133 -24.25 16.85 6.36
CA PHE A 133 -23.71 15.61 5.83
C PHE A 133 -24.77 14.52 5.77
N SER A 134 -24.55 13.55 4.89
CA SER A 134 -25.33 12.32 4.80
C SER A 134 -24.39 11.10 4.88
N ILE A 135 -24.87 10.04 5.52
CA ILE A 135 -24.22 8.72 5.55
C ILE A 135 -25.23 7.71 5.00
N PRO A 136 -25.22 7.45 3.70
CA PRO A 136 -26.10 6.47 3.09
C PRO A 136 -25.62 5.04 3.41
N LYS A 137 -26.52 4.09 3.25
CA LYS A 137 -26.15 2.68 3.16
C LYS A 137 -25.54 2.42 1.79
N LEU A 138 -24.34 1.86 1.78
CA LEU A 138 -23.63 1.53 0.56
C LEU A 138 -24.10 0.16 0.05
N ASP A 139 -24.27 0.01 -1.26
CA ASP A 139 -24.63 -1.26 -1.88
C ASP A 139 -23.54 -2.32 -1.68
N PHE A 140 -22.31 -1.87 -1.52
CA PHE A 140 -21.14 -2.74 -1.36
C PHE A 140 -20.13 -2.18 -0.35
N LEU A 141 -19.82 -2.99 0.68
CA LEU A 141 -18.73 -2.73 1.62
C LEU A 141 -17.53 -3.62 1.28
N ARG A 142 -16.37 -3.01 1.06
CA ARG A 142 -15.12 -3.77 0.81
C ARG A 142 -14.72 -4.74 1.92
N THR A 143 -15.24 -4.56 3.13
CA THR A 143 -15.03 -5.49 4.23
C THR A 143 -15.57 -6.90 3.95
N SER A 144 -16.54 -7.04 3.05
CA SER A 144 -17.04 -8.35 2.60
C SER A 144 -16.04 -9.13 1.75
N GLN A 145 -15.05 -8.48 1.16
CA GLN A 145 -13.97 -9.13 0.38
C GLN A 145 -12.94 -9.86 1.23
N THR A 146 -12.96 -9.71 2.57
CA THR A 146 -11.99 -10.37 3.46
C THR A 146 -12.28 -11.85 3.69
N ASN A 147 -13.47 -12.34 3.32
CA ASN A 147 -13.96 -13.67 3.69
C ASN A 147 -13.54 -14.82 2.75
N GLY A 148 -12.73 -14.56 1.70
CA GLY A 148 -12.38 -15.55 0.68
C GLY A 148 -11.11 -16.37 0.95
N TYR A 149 -10.28 -15.99 1.94
CA TYR A 149 -8.97 -16.59 2.17
C TYR A 149 -8.86 -17.18 3.57
N THR A 150 -8.29 -18.39 3.65
CA THR A 150 -8.00 -19.03 4.94
C THR A 150 -6.75 -18.41 5.60
N PHE A 151 -6.62 -18.58 6.90
CA PHE A 151 -5.43 -18.19 7.65
C PHE A 151 -4.13 -18.71 7.02
N TRP A 152 -4.12 -19.96 6.56
CA TRP A 152 -2.94 -20.60 5.96
C TRP A 152 -2.58 -20.01 4.59
N GLN A 153 -3.56 -19.68 3.77
CA GLN A 153 -3.33 -18.99 2.49
C GLN A 153 -2.77 -17.59 2.72
N ASN A 154 -3.29 -16.85 3.71
CA ASN A 154 -2.75 -15.56 4.07
C ASN A 154 -1.32 -15.67 4.62
N ALA A 155 -1.02 -16.70 5.42
CA ALA A 155 0.32 -16.95 5.95
C ALA A 155 1.32 -17.28 4.82
N GLU A 156 0.93 -18.09 3.85
CA GLU A 156 1.74 -18.42 2.68
C GLU A 156 2.03 -17.18 1.82
N ASN A 157 1.00 -16.41 1.49
CA ASN A 157 1.15 -15.16 0.73
C ASN A 157 2.01 -14.15 1.48
N LEU A 158 1.81 -13.99 2.80
CA LEU A 158 2.63 -13.12 3.62
C LEU A 158 4.10 -13.57 3.66
N ALA A 159 4.34 -14.87 3.77
CA ALA A 159 5.70 -15.43 3.69
C ALA A 159 6.32 -15.16 2.31
N GLY A 160 5.55 -15.27 1.22
CA GLY A 160 5.98 -14.88 -0.13
C GLY A 160 6.41 -13.41 -0.18
N ILE A 161 5.60 -12.50 0.37
CA ILE A 161 5.94 -11.06 0.43
C ILE A 161 7.21 -10.82 1.26
N LEU A 162 7.35 -11.49 2.41
CA LEU A 162 8.48 -11.26 3.32
C LEU A 162 9.77 -11.92 2.87
N PHE A 163 9.74 -13.13 2.31
CA PHE A 163 10.95 -13.87 1.98
C PHE A 163 11.25 -13.90 0.49
N LEU A 164 10.23 -14.05 -0.37
CA LEU A 164 10.38 -13.97 -1.82
C LEU A 164 10.27 -12.54 -2.34
N GLN A 165 9.83 -11.61 -1.49
CA GLN A 165 9.73 -10.17 -1.78
C GLN A 165 8.81 -9.85 -2.97
N SER A 166 7.76 -10.64 -3.15
CA SER A 166 6.78 -10.47 -4.22
C SER A 166 5.40 -10.99 -3.79
N ASP A 167 4.36 -10.35 -4.27
CA ASP A 167 2.97 -10.81 -4.20
C ASP A 167 2.45 -11.26 -5.58
N GLY A 168 3.32 -11.40 -6.56
CA GLY A 168 2.97 -11.76 -7.94
C GLY A 168 2.43 -10.61 -8.77
N LEU A 169 2.26 -9.42 -8.18
CA LEU A 169 1.73 -8.24 -8.86
C LEU A 169 2.88 -7.33 -9.30
N ILE A 170 3.06 -7.20 -10.60
CA ILE A 170 4.21 -6.46 -11.17
C ILE A 170 4.27 -4.99 -10.71
N TRP A 171 3.12 -4.37 -10.44
CA TRP A 171 3.05 -2.99 -9.98
C TRP A 171 3.42 -2.81 -8.51
N ASN A 172 3.49 -3.89 -7.73
CA ASN A 172 3.84 -3.85 -6.31
C ASN A 172 5.31 -4.14 -6.04
N SER A 173 5.93 -5.00 -6.85
CA SER A 173 7.33 -5.40 -6.67
C SER A 173 8.05 -5.61 -8.00
N PRO A 174 9.30 -5.16 -8.12
CA PRO A 174 10.10 -5.43 -9.32
C PRO A 174 10.54 -6.89 -9.31
N THR A 175 10.39 -7.57 -10.45
CA THR A 175 10.66 -9.02 -10.58
C THR A 175 12.10 -9.40 -10.23
N LYS A 176 13.08 -8.53 -10.57
CA LYS A 176 14.52 -8.83 -10.40
C LYS A 176 15.10 -8.44 -9.04
N TYR A 177 14.56 -7.42 -8.36
CA TYR A 177 15.20 -6.80 -7.20
C TYR A 177 14.46 -7.02 -5.89
N GLY A 178 13.19 -7.46 -5.94
CA GLY A 178 12.34 -7.60 -4.78
C GLY A 178 12.00 -6.25 -4.12
N LEU A 179 11.45 -6.31 -2.92
CA LEU A 179 10.99 -5.14 -2.18
C LEU A 179 12.11 -4.39 -1.46
N TYR A 180 13.14 -5.09 -0.98
CA TYR A 180 14.24 -4.53 -0.19
C TYR A 180 15.60 -5.21 -0.47
N TYR A 181 15.83 -5.59 -1.72
CA TYR A 181 16.95 -6.38 -2.21
C TYR A 181 17.03 -7.77 -1.58
N SER A 182 17.34 -8.81 -2.35
CA SER A 182 17.29 -10.20 -1.89
C SER A 182 18.17 -10.46 -0.68
N PHE A 183 19.35 -9.85 -0.62
CA PHE A 183 20.27 -9.97 0.53
C PHE A 183 19.84 -9.16 1.75
N GLY A 184 18.97 -8.16 1.60
CA GLY A 184 18.51 -7.27 2.68
C GLY A 184 17.79 -8.02 3.78
N ILE A 185 17.13 -9.16 3.46
CA ILE A 185 16.45 -10.00 4.44
C ILE A 185 17.41 -10.48 5.56
N LEU A 186 18.67 -10.75 5.22
CA LEU A 186 19.66 -11.18 6.22
C LEU A 186 19.84 -10.12 7.32
N PHE A 187 20.02 -8.87 6.94
CA PHE A 187 20.18 -7.77 7.90
C PHE A 187 18.90 -7.49 8.68
N ILE A 188 17.75 -7.60 8.04
CA ILE A 188 16.45 -7.48 8.72
C ILE A 188 16.31 -8.57 9.78
N MET A 189 16.66 -9.82 9.48
CA MET A 189 16.60 -10.92 10.45
C MET A 189 17.59 -10.75 11.60
N ILE A 190 18.81 -10.28 11.34
CA ILE A 190 19.81 -9.95 12.39
C ILE A 190 19.24 -8.87 13.30
N GLY A 191 18.71 -7.77 12.74
CA GLY A 191 18.15 -6.66 13.52
C GLY A 191 16.88 -7.04 14.27
N LEU A 192 16.01 -7.89 13.71
CA LEU A 192 14.85 -8.45 14.40
C LEU A 192 15.29 -9.28 15.63
N ALA A 193 16.22 -10.22 15.44
CA ALA A 193 16.74 -11.06 16.52
C ALA A 193 17.38 -10.20 17.64
N ALA A 194 18.15 -9.19 17.26
CA ALA A 194 18.76 -8.26 18.18
C ALA A 194 17.74 -7.39 18.92
N SER A 195 16.71 -6.90 18.23
CA SER A 195 15.62 -6.12 18.83
C SER A 195 14.85 -6.97 19.85
N ILE A 196 14.55 -8.23 19.55
CA ILE A 196 13.92 -9.16 20.48
C ILE A 196 14.83 -9.43 21.67
N HIS A 197 16.12 -9.69 21.42
CA HIS A 197 17.09 -9.93 22.50
C HIS A 197 17.21 -8.72 23.45
N SER A 198 17.37 -7.51 22.87
CA SER A 198 17.46 -6.27 23.64
C SER A 198 16.19 -6.02 24.45
N PHE A 199 15.02 -6.16 23.84
CA PHE A 199 13.73 -6.05 24.51
C PHE A 199 13.63 -7.05 25.69
N CYS A 200 13.88 -8.35 25.46
CA CYS A 200 13.79 -9.37 26.49
C CYS A 200 14.77 -9.11 27.67
N ARG A 201 15.98 -8.65 27.37
CA ARG A 201 16.99 -8.32 28.37
C ARG A 201 16.52 -7.14 29.25
N LYS A 202 16.10 -6.02 28.61
CA LYS A 202 15.61 -4.82 29.31
C LYS A 202 14.34 -5.13 30.11
N TRP A 203 13.42 -5.90 29.52
CA TRP A 203 12.20 -6.35 30.21
C TRP A 203 12.47 -7.11 31.51
N LYS A 204 13.44 -8.06 31.47
CA LYS A 204 13.86 -8.82 32.68
C LYS A 204 14.48 -7.92 33.75
N ARG A 205 15.20 -6.86 33.31
CA ARG A 205 15.83 -5.89 34.22
C ARG A 205 14.89 -4.78 34.68
N ARG A 206 13.65 -4.77 34.19
CA ARG A 206 12.68 -3.69 34.41
C ARG A 206 13.19 -2.33 33.91
N GLU A 207 13.97 -2.34 32.85
CA GLU A 207 14.48 -1.14 32.16
C GLU A 207 13.53 -0.80 31.00
N TYR A 208 13.37 0.49 30.72
CA TYR A 208 12.59 0.94 29.56
C TYR A 208 13.21 0.43 28.24
N ALA A 209 12.40 -0.22 27.43
CA ALA A 209 12.80 -0.83 26.16
C ALA A 209 12.03 -0.18 24.99
N PRO A 210 12.55 0.86 24.35
CA PRO A 210 11.86 1.51 23.21
C PRO A 210 11.70 0.58 22.02
N GLU A 211 12.49 -0.49 21.92
CA GLU A 211 12.35 -1.57 20.93
C GLU A 211 10.97 -2.21 20.94
N PHE A 212 10.25 -2.11 22.08
CA PHE A 212 8.85 -2.54 22.19
C PHE A 212 7.99 -1.96 21.07
N PHE A 213 8.13 -0.68 20.77
CA PHE A 213 7.32 -0.01 19.76
C PHE A 213 7.66 -0.45 18.33
N LEU A 214 8.93 -0.74 18.06
CA LEU A 214 9.37 -1.27 16.76
C LEU A 214 8.81 -2.68 16.55
N LEU A 215 8.94 -3.54 17.58
CA LEU A 215 8.39 -4.90 17.55
C LEU A 215 6.87 -4.91 17.49
N LEU A 216 6.20 -4.01 18.21
CA LEU A 216 4.75 -3.87 18.18
C LEU A 216 4.25 -3.47 16.77
N GLN A 217 4.89 -2.51 16.11
CA GLN A 217 4.56 -2.14 14.73
C GLN A 217 4.72 -3.33 13.78
N PHE A 218 5.83 -4.05 13.88
CA PHE A 218 6.09 -5.22 13.07
C PHE A 218 5.03 -6.32 13.29
N LEU A 219 4.71 -6.63 14.57
CA LEU A 219 3.69 -7.61 14.94
C LEU A 219 2.29 -7.20 14.46
N CYS A 220 1.95 -5.91 14.52
CA CYS A 220 0.69 -5.41 13.96
C CYS A 220 0.63 -5.64 12.45
N GLY A 221 1.72 -5.37 11.72
CA GLY A 221 1.80 -5.66 10.29
C GLY A 221 1.63 -7.15 9.96
N LEU A 222 2.27 -8.04 10.74
CA LEU A 222 2.08 -9.48 10.62
C LEU A 222 0.63 -9.90 10.89
N PHE A 223 0.03 -9.39 11.97
CA PHE A 223 -1.37 -9.68 12.32
C PHE A 223 -2.33 -9.29 11.19
N LEU A 224 -2.15 -8.11 10.62
CA LEU A 224 -2.97 -7.65 9.49
C LEU A 224 -2.79 -8.53 8.25
N GLY A 225 -1.56 -8.94 7.94
CA GLY A 225 -1.28 -9.86 6.85
C GLY A 225 -1.89 -11.25 7.04
N LEU A 226 -2.06 -11.70 8.28
CA LEU A 226 -2.69 -13.00 8.58
C LEU A 226 -4.21 -12.96 8.57
N THR A 227 -4.81 -11.78 8.78
CA THR A 227 -6.27 -11.63 8.94
C THR A 227 -7.00 -11.11 7.70
N SER A 228 -6.28 -10.65 6.69
CA SER A 228 -6.87 -10.12 5.45
C SER A 228 -6.20 -10.73 4.22
N HIS A 229 -6.92 -10.73 3.08
CA HIS A 229 -6.28 -11.05 1.79
C HIS A 229 -5.05 -10.15 1.58
N VAL A 230 -3.87 -10.76 1.65
CA VAL A 230 -2.61 -10.04 1.75
C VAL A 230 -2.02 -9.74 0.37
N ASN A 231 -1.60 -8.48 0.20
CA ASN A 231 -0.70 -8.03 -0.84
C ASN A 231 0.21 -6.92 -0.29
N VAL A 232 1.22 -6.50 -1.03
CA VAL A 232 2.20 -5.49 -0.60
C VAL A 232 1.52 -4.19 -0.13
N ASN A 233 0.48 -3.72 -0.83
CA ASN A 233 -0.22 -2.48 -0.48
C ASN A 233 -0.99 -2.60 0.84
N ARG A 234 -1.55 -3.76 1.14
CA ARG A 234 -2.33 -3.99 2.38
C ARG A 234 -1.46 -4.13 3.61
N VAL A 235 -0.23 -4.61 3.44
CA VAL A 235 0.75 -4.74 4.53
C VAL A 235 1.88 -3.74 4.48
N ASN A 236 1.77 -2.68 3.69
CA ASN A 236 2.84 -1.70 3.48
C ASN A 236 3.37 -1.05 4.76
N ILE A 237 2.59 -1.04 5.83
CA ILE A 237 3.00 -0.54 7.15
C ILE A 237 4.11 -1.37 7.82
N ILE A 238 4.34 -2.64 7.37
CA ILE A 238 5.36 -3.53 7.94
C ILE A 238 6.77 -3.17 7.48
N PHE A 239 6.91 -2.54 6.30
CA PHE A 239 8.22 -2.33 5.69
C PHE A 239 9.06 -1.27 6.41
N LEU A 240 8.44 -0.22 6.97
CA LEU A 240 9.20 0.78 7.76
C LEU A 240 9.89 0.15 8.99
N PRO A 241 9.19 -0.57 9.88
CA PRO A 241 9.87 -1.27 10.96
C PRO A 241 10.90 -2.29 10.47
N MET A 242 10.66 -2.99 9.34
CA MET A 242 11.65 -3.90 8.76
C MET A 242 12.92 -3.15 8.30
N LEU A 243 12.79 -1.99 7.67
CA LEU A 243 13.96 -1.19 7.25
C LEU A 243 14.75 -0.64 8.45
N ILE A 244 14.07 -0.26 9.53
CA ILE A 244 14.75 0.13 10.79
C ILE A 244 15.51 -1.07 11.38
N MET A 245 14.89 -2.26 11.40
CA MET A 245 15.56 -3.49 11.81
C MET A 245 16.73 -3.83 10.88
N GLY A 246 16.58 -3.61 9.57
CA GLY A 246 17.66 -3.78 8.59
C GLY A 246 18.85 -2.88 8.88
N GLY A 247 18.60 -1.60 9.17
CA GLY A 247 19.63 -0.64 9.60
C GLY A 247 20.36 -1.09 10.86
N TYR A 248 19.62 -1.54 11.87
CA TYR A 248 20.17 -2.10 13.11
C TYR A 248 20.98 -3.38 12.86
N GLY A 249 20.49 -4.25 11.96
CA GLY A 249 21.22 -5.46 11.58
C GLY A 249 22.54 -5.18 10.86
N ILE A 250 22.59 -4.14 10.01
CA ILE A 250 23.84 -3.71 9.36
C ILE A 250 24.82 -3.18 10.40
N GLU A 251 24.35 -2.33 11.32
CA GLU A 251 25.18 -1.79 12.41
C GLU A 251 25.80 -2.92 13.23
N ILE A 252 25.00 -3.89 13.68
CA ILE A 252 25.47 -5.07 14.43
C ILE A 252 26.47 -5.89 13.63
N PHE A 253 26.19 -6.12 12.34
CA PHE A 253 27.13 -6.85 11.47
C PHE A 253 28.45 -6.11 11.33
N CYS A 254 28.43 -4.80 11.13
CA CYS A 254 29.62 -3.98 11.05
C CYS A 254 30.41 -4.00 12.37
N SER A 255 29.74 -3.87 13.51
CA SER A 255 30.32 -3.95 14.85
C SER A 255 30.96 -5.32 15.12
N PHE A 256 30.28 -6.39 14.72
CA PHE A 256 30.84 -7.76 14.82
C PHE A 256 32.10 -7.93 13.97
N CYS A 257 32.08 -7.46 12.72
CA CYS A 257 33.26 -7.48 11.85
C CYS A 257 34.41 -6.61 12.39
N ALA A 258 34.07 -5.47 13.01
CA ALA A 258 35.04 -4.60 13.66
C ALA A 258 35.78 -5.29 14.82
N HIS A 259 35.05 -6.11 15.58
CA HIS A 259 35.64 -6.88 16.67
C HIS A 259 36.64 -7.94 16.16
N ILE A 260 36.35 -8.61 15.05
CA ILE A 260 37.22 -9.64 14.45
C ILE A 260 38.36 -9.02 13.65
N LEU A 261 38.09 -7.93 12.93
CA LEU A 261 38.98 -7.27 12.00
C LEU A 261 39.10 -5.77 12.28
N PRO A 262 39.71 -5.32 13.41
CA PRO A 262 39.71 -3.93 13.83
C PRO A 262 40.30 -2.95 12.80
N ARG A 263 41.26 -3.39 12.01
CA ARG A 263 41.91 -2.58 10.95
C ARG A 263 40.95 -2.28 9.77
N TRP A 264 39.89 -3.09 9.59
CA TRP A 264 38.97 -3.03 8.45
C TRP A 264 37.59 -2.45 8.80
N THR A 265 37.37 -2.00 10.02
CA THR A 265 36.05 -1.53 10.51
C THR A 265 35.40 -0.54 9.57
N LYS A 266 36.13 0.53 9.19
CA LYS A 266 35.57 1.56 8.29
C LYS A 266 35.25 0.99 6.89
N TRP A 267 36.07 0.06 6.42
CA TRP A 267 35.91 -0.55 5.11
C TRP A 267 34.72 -1.51 5.05
N VAL A 268 34.34 -2.15 6.15
CA VAL A 268 33.15 -3.01 6.22
C VAL A 268 31.90 -2.16 6.05
N SER A 269 31.78 -1.06 6.76
CA SER A 269 30.62 -0.14 6.64
C SER A 269 30.56 0.49 5.24
N VAL A 270 31.72 0.93 4.70
CA VAL A 270 31.79 1.46 3.34
C VAL A 270 31.42 0.37 2.33
N GLY A 271 31.90 -0.86 2.51
CA GLY A 271 31.56 -1.99 1.65
C GLY A 271 30.07 -2.31 1.63
N ALA A 272 29.42 -2.29 2.81
CA ALA A 272 27.98 -2.47 2.92
C ALA A 272 27.21 -1.33 2.21
N ALA A 273 27.63 -0.07 2.42
CA ALA A 273 27.03 1.06 1.74
C ALA A 273 27.21 0.99 0.21
N CYS A 274 28.40 0.62 -0.26
CA CYS A 274 28.67 0.44 -1.69
C CYS A 274 27.81 -0.69 -2.29
N LEU A 275 27.68 -1.84 -1.59
CA LEU A 275 26.82 -2.93 -2.04
C LEU A 275 25.39 -2.47 -2.28
N TYR A 276 24.79 -1.77 -1.31
CA TYR A 276 23.45 -1.24 -1.44
C TYR A 276 23.35 -0.16 -2.52
N LEU A 277 24.34 0.74 -2.63
CA LEU A 277 24.35 1.79 -3.64
C LEU A 277 24.47 1.21 -5.07
N VAL A 278 25.33 0.22 -5.29
CA VAL A 278 25.44 -0.48 -6.57
C VAL A 278 24.12 -1.18 -6.91
N SER A 279 23.54 -1.87 -5.93
CA SER A 279 22.22 -2.52 -6.12
C SER A 279 21.14 -1.50 -6.49
N PHE A 280 21.14 -0.32 -5.85
CA PHE A 280 20.23 0.77 -6.20
C PHE A 280 20.46 1.29 -7.61
N LEU A 281 21.69 1.51 -8.04
CA LEU A 281 21.99 1.98 -9.41
C LEU A 281 21.52 0.95 -10.45
N CYS A 282 21.77 -0.33 -10.20
CA CYS A 282 21.29 -1.40 -11.07
C CYS A 282 19.75 -1.48 -11.08
N PHE A 283 19.12 -1.35 -9.91
CA PHE A 283 17.65 -1.28 -9.82
C PHE A 283 17.10 -0.05 -10.56
N ALA A 284 17.70 1.13 -10.40
CA ALA A 284 17.27 2.34 -11.07
C ALA A 284 17.37 2.20 -12.61
N GLN A 285 18.48 1.64 -13.10
CA GLN A 285 18.61 1.34 -14.52
C GLN A 285 17.48 0.41 -15.01
N TYR A 286 17.29 -0.73 -14.34
CA TYR A 286 16.22 -1.68 -14.66
C TYR A 286 14.84 -1.02 -14.62
N TYR A 287 14.56 -0.23 -13.57
CA TYR A 287 13.25 0.41 -13.35
C TYR A 287 12.86 1.38 -14.48
N PHE A 288 13.83 2.13 -15.01
CA PHE A 288 13.58 3.09 -16.08
C PHE A 288 13.68 2.49 -17.50
N THR A 289 14.17 1.27 -17.62
CA THR A 289 14.33 0.59 -18.93
C THR A 289 13.42 -0.62 -19.06
N GLU A 290 13.85 -1.77 -18.56
CA GLU A 290 13.18 -3.07 -18.74
C GLU A 290 11.80 -3.11 -18.02
N TYR A 291 11.74 -2.68 -16.75
CA TYR A 291 10.50 -2.68 -15.97
C TYR A 291 9.40 -1.84 -16.62
N ARG A 292 9.76 -0.76 -17.29
CA ARG A 292 8.80 0.04 -18.06
C ARG A 292 8.08 -0.79 -19.13
N GLN A 293 8.78 -1.69 -19.78
CA GLN A 293 8.21 -2.58 -20.80
C GLN A 293 7.42 -3.72 -20.15
N GLU A 294 7.97 -4.35 -19.10
CA GLU A 294 7.32 -5.43 -18.37
C GLU A 294 5.99 -4.98 -17.75
N SER A 295 5.91 -3.73 -17.26
CA SER A 295 4.72 -3.20 -16.62
C SER A 295 3.72 -2.56 -17.59
N ALA A 296 4.04 -2.42 -18.87
CA ALA A 296 3.22 -1.71 -19.86
C ALA A 296 1.80 -2.23 -19.94
N ALA A 297 1.63 -3.56 -20.01
CA ALA A 297 0.31 -4.20 -20.06
C ALA A 297 -0.49 -4.00 -18.76
N ALA A 298 0.17 -4.07 -17.61
CA ALA A 298 -0.47 -3.90 -16.30
C ALA A 298 -1.01 -2.47 -16.08
N PHE A 299 -0.40 -1.48 -16.76
CA PHE A 299 -0.82 -0.08 -16.70
C PHE A 299 -1.59 0.39 -17.95
N ASP A 300 -2.07 -0.55 -18.78
CA ASP A 300 -2.88 -0.28 -19.97
C ASP A 300 -2.19 0.73 -20.91
N SER A 301 -0.90 0.48 -21.23
CA SER A 301 -0.13 1.33 -22.13
C SER A 301 -0.79 1.42 -23.51
N GLY A 302 -0.96 2.65 -24.01
CA GLY A 302 -1.62 2.91 -25.29
C GLY A 302 -3.15 3.06 -25.22
N LEU A 303 -3.79 2.78 -24.07
CA LEU A 303 -5.24 2.94 -23.90
C LEU A 303 -5.72 4.34 -24.29
N LYS A 304 -4.98 5.39 -23.89
CA LYS A 304 -5.34 6.78 -24.20
C LYS A 304 -5.38 7.02 -25.71
N ASP A 305 -4.40 6.51 -26.44
CA ASP A 305 -4.29 6.71 -27.89
C ASP A 305 -5.37 5.91 -28.63
N ALA A 306 -5.61 4.67 -28.18
CA ALA A 306 -6.69 3.83 -28.73
C ALA A 306 -8.08 4.45 -28.50
N LEU A 307 -8.33 5.04 -27.31
CA LEU A 307 -9.57 5.75 -27.02
C LEU A 307 -9.73 7.00 -27.91
N ALA A 308 -8.66 7.79 -28.08
CA ALA A 308 -8.71 8.96 -28.93
C ALA A 308 -9.03 8.61 -30.39
N GLU A 309 -8.58 7.46 -30.88
CA GLU A 309 -8.95 6.97 -32.19
C GLU A 309 -10.41 6.49 -32.24
N GLY A 310 -10.85 5.78 -31.21
CA GLY A 310 -12.25 5.37 -31.05
C GLY A 310 -13.22 6.56 -31.05
N GLU A 311 -12.90 7.63 -30.33
CA GLU A 311 -13.73 8.84 -30.31
C GLU A 311 -13.86 9.50 -31.69
N LYS A 312 -12.79 9.52 -32.51
CA LYS A 312 -12.84 10.04 -33.88
C LYS A 312 -13.78 9.26 -34.80
N SER A 313 -13.94 7.97 -34.54
CA SER A 313 -14.82 7.11 -35.35
C SER A 313 -16.31 7.48 -35.20
N GLY A 314 -16.71 8.11 -34.10
CA GLY A 314 -18.10 8.39 -33.74
C GLY A 314 -18.96 7.15 -33.50
N LYS A 315 -18.36 5.95 -33.46
CA LYS A 315 -19.02 4.67 -33.21
C LYS A 315 -19.08 4.37 -31.72
N THR A 316 -19.77 3.31 -31.32
CA THR A 316 -19.71 2.78 -29.94
C THR A 316 -18.33 2.19 -29.65
N ILE A 317 -17.81 2.44 -28.45
CA ILE A 317 -16.49 1.95 -28.03
C ILE A 317 -16.67 0.83 -27.01
N HIS A 318 -16.23 -0.36 -27.37
CA HIS A 318 -16.30 -1.54 -26.54
C HIS A 318 -14.93 -1.85 -25.92
N ILE A 319 -14.89 -2.07 -24.60
CA ILE A 319 -13.66 -2.27 -23.84
C ILE A 319 -13.80 -3.58 -23.04
N ASN A 320 -12.90 -4.54 -23.23
CA ASN A 320 -12.98 -5.85 -22.59
C ASN A 320 -12.44 -5.91 -21.16
N LYS A 321 -12.41 -4.77 -20.46
CA LYS A 321 -11.87 -4.67 -19.10
C LYS A 321 -12.69 -3.69 -18.26
N SER A 322 -13.68 -4.20 -17.55
CA SER A 322 -14.62 -3.37 -16.76
C SER A 322 -13.93 -2.57 -15.66
N GLY A 323 -12.90 -3.12 -15.04
CA GLY A 323 -12.20 -2.48 -13.90
C GLY A 323 -11.48 -1.17 -14.22
N ILE A 324 -11.27 -0.85 -15.50
CA ILE A 324 -10.56 0.38 -15.91
C ILE A 324 -11.50 1.55 -16.25
N TYR A 325 -12.82 1.39 -16.06
CA TYR A 325 -13.78 2.44 -16.43
C TYR A 325 -13.42 3.85 -15.88
N PRO A 326 -12.91 4.04 -14.64
CA PRO A 326 -12.55 5.39 -14.18
C PRO A 326 -11.41 6.00 -15.00
N LYS A 327 -10.45 5.18 -15.45
CA LYS A 327 -9.34 5.61 -16.31
C LYS A 327 -9.85 5.99 -17.71
N VAL A 328 -10.78 5.21 -18.23
CA VAL A 328 -11.42 5.48 -19.54
C VAL A 328 -12.18 6.80 -19.48
N LEU A 329 -13.07 6.97 -18.50
CA LEU A 329 -13.82 8.22 -18.30
C LEU A 329 -12.91 9.44 -18.16
N TYR A 330 -11.77 9.28 -17.47
CA TYR A 330 -10.77 10.32 -17.32
C TYR A 330 -10.10 10.68 -18.67
N TYR A 331 -9.77 9.68 -19.49
CA TYR A 331 -9.09 9.93 -20.77
C TYR A 331 -10.02 10.56 -21.82
N VAL A 332 -11.28 10.12 -21.90
CA VAL A 332 -12.30 10.71 -22.79
C VAL A 332 -12.90 12.00 -22.21
N GLN A 333 -12.52 12.37 -20.99
CA GLN A 333 -13.02 13.57 -20.27
C GLN A 333 -14.54 13.65 -20.23
N MET A 334 -15.21 12.52 -20.02
CA MET A 334 -16.68 12.48 -19.92
C MET A 334 -17.17 13.38 -18.80
N PRO A 335 -18.11 14.31 -19.05
CA PRO A 335 -18.70 15.15 -18.03
C PRO A 335 -19.41 14.31 -16.95
N VAL A 336 -19.30 14.73 -15.69
CA VAL A 336 -19.92 14.00 -14.55
C VAL A 336 -21.43 13.84 -14.73
N ASP A 337 -22.12 14.90 -15.20
CA ASP A 337 -23.56 14.87 -15.43
C ASP A 337 -23.93 13.87 -16.56
N GLU A 338 -23.15 13.81 -17.62
CA GLU A 338 -23.33 12.83 -18.67
C GLU A 338 -23.16 11.41 -18.16
N TYR A 339 -22.08 11.15 -17.39
CA TYR A 339 -21.87 9.87 -16.76
C TYR A 339 -23.03 9.46 -15.85
N ILE A 340 -23.50 10.36 -14.97
CA ILE A 340 -24.59 10.07 -14.04
C ILE A 340 -25.90 9.74 -14.78
N ASN A 341 -26.18 10.46 -15.87
CA ASN A 341 -27.44 10.32 -16.61
C ASN A 341 -27.44 9.15 -17.59
N THR A 342 -26.28 8.66 -18.04
CA THR A 342 -26.18 7.63 -19.09
C THR A 342 -25.64 6.29 -18.59
N ARG A 343 -25.10 6.24 -17.36
CA ARG A 343 -24.54 5.00 -16.81
C ARG A 343 -25.60 3.92 -16.60
N VAL A 344 -25.25 2.70 -16.98
CA VAL A 344 -26.02 1.50 -16.69
C VAL A 344 -25.14 0.54 -15.91
N PHE A 345 -25.62 0.04 -14.77
CA PHE A 345 -24.90 -0.97 -13.98
C PHE A 345 -25.31 -2.38 -14.38
N SER A 346 -24.42 -3.34 -14.24
CA SER A 346 -24.76 -4.76 -14.30
C SER A 346 -25.47 -5.21 -13.02
N ASP A 347 -26.40 -6.15 -13.12
CA ASP A 347 -27.23 -6.59 -11.98
C ASP A 347 -26.45 -7.21 -10.81
N TRP A 348 -25.23 -7.62 -11.04
CA TRP A 348 -24.41 -8.38 -10.08
C TRP A 348 -23.06 -7.73 -9.71
N HIS A 349 -22.73 -6.58 -10.31
CA HIS A 349 -21.44 -5.94 -10.09
C HIS A 349 -21.57 -4.40 -9.89
N PRO A 350 -20.85 -3.80 -8.93
CA PRO A 350 -20.91 -2.35 -8.69
C PRO A 350 -20.21 -1.51 -9.78
N MET A 351 -19.75 -2.12 -10.87
CA MET A 351 -19.12 -1.41 -11.98
C MET A 351 -20.12 -1.15 -13.11
N PRO A 352 -20.00 -0.01 -13.81
CA PRO A 352 -20.90 0.28 -14.91
C PRO A 352 -20.68 -0.71 -16.06
N LYS A 353 -21.79 -1.15 -16.66
CA LYS A 353 -21.81 -1.89 -17.92
C LYS A 353 -21.58 -0.96 -19.10
N SER A 354 -22.16 0.24 -19.03
CA SER A 354 -21.99 1.27 -20.05
C SER A 354 -22.14 2.67 -19.49
N ALA A 355 -21.63 3.67 -20.20
CA ALA A 355 -21.85 5.09 -19.97
C ALA A 355 -21.68 5.83 -21.31
N GLY A 356 -22.72 6.59 -21.76
CA GLY A 356 -22.70 7.20 -23.09
C GLY A 356 -22.52 6.16 -24.20
N ASN A 357 -21.53 6.37 -25.03
CA ASN A 357 -21.13 5.45 -26.10
C ASN A 357 -20.06 4.42 -25.70
N LEU A 358 -19.70 4.36 -24.41
CA LEU A 358 -18.70 3.43 -23.86
C LEU A 358 -19.37 2.19 -23.27
N TYR A 359 -18.85 1.01 -23.60
CA TYR A 359 -19.31 -0.28 -23.10
C TYR A 359 -18.14 -1.03 -22.43
N PHE A 360 -18.34 -1.49 -21.20
CA PHE A 360 -17.31 -2.11 -20.34
C PHE A 360 -17.57 -3.58 -20.02
N ASP A 361 -18.75 -4.09 -20.38
CA ASP A 361 -19.16 -5.46 -20.08
C ASP A 361 -18.93 -6.33 -21.31
N MET A 362 -17.72 -6.92 -21.38
CA MET A 362 -17.34 -7.73 -22.51
C MET A 362 -16.69 -9.03 -22.09
N GLU A 363 -17.47 -9.91 -21.44
CA GLU A 363 -17.02 -11.29 -21.29
C GLU A 363 -16.92 -12.02 -22.64
N GLN A 364 -17.70 -11.59 -23.64
CA GLN A 364 -17.63 -12.07 -25.02
C GLN A 364 -17.95 -10.91 -25.98
N ALA A 365 -16.90 -10.28 -26.51
CA ALA A 365 -17.06 -9.32 -27.58
C ALA A 365 -17.48 -10.03 -28.88
N GLU A 366 -18.74 -9.95 -29.23
CA GLU A 366 -19.17 -10.31 -30.56
C GLU A 366 -18.84 -9.17 -31.55
N PRO A 367 -18.27 -9.49 -32.73
CA PRO A 367 -17.98 -8.47 -33.74
C PRO A 367 -19.26 -7.71 -34.15
N ASP A 368 -19.25 -6.38 -34.01
CA ASP A 368 -20.30 -5.50 -34.51
C ASP A 368 -19.66 -4.40 -35.39
N ARG A 369 -20.06 -4.29 -36.64
CA ARG A 369 -19.54 -3.31 -37.61
C ARG A 369 -19.83 -1.86 -37.22
N ASN A 370 -20.84 -1.64 -36.34
CA ASN A 370 -21.19 -0.32 -35.84
C ASN A 370 -20.35 0.08 -34.61
N GLY A 371 -19.52 -0.81 -34.09
CA GLY A 371 -18.65 -0.60 -32.97
C GLY A 371 -17.17 -0.59 -33.32
N VAL A 372 -16.37 -0.03 -32.40
CA VAL A 372 -14.93 -0.21 -32.35
C VAL A 372 -14.58 -0.87 -31.02
N PHE A 373 -13.50 -1.66 -31.00
CA PHE A 373 -13.17 -2.49 -29.84
C PHE A 373 -11.77 -2.18 -29.36
N ILE A 374 -11.59 -1.95 -28.06
CA ILE A 374 -10.30 -1.78 -27.41
C ILE A 374 -10.09 -2.99 -26.51
N LEU A 375 -9.19 -3.87 -26.92
CA LEU A 375 -8.97 -5.17 -26.29
C LEU A 375 -7.59 -5.20 -25.61
N GLU A 376 -7.52 -5.80 -24.42
CA GLU A 376 -6.27 -5.96 -23.70
C GLU A 376 -5.30 -6.92 -24.41
N GLU A 377 -4.04 -6.88 -24.03
CA GLU A 377 -3.00 -7.77 -24.55
C GLU A 377 -3.35 -9.24 -24.27
N GLY A 378 -3.27 -10.08 -25.34
CA GLY A 378 -3.58 -11.49 -25.25
C GLY A 378 -5.06 -11.84 -25.47
N ALA A 379 -5.93 -10.87 -25.73
CA ALA A 379 -7.32 -11.14 -26.12
C ALA A 379 -7.39 -11.94 -27.44
N ASP A 380 -8.35 -12.84 -27.54
CA ASP A 380 -8.59 -13.59 -28.77
C ASP A 380 -9.22 -12.69 -29.84
N LEU A 381 -8.51 -12.49 -30.94
CA LEU A 381 -8.91 -11.65 -32.04
C LEU A 381 -9.46 -12.45 -33.25
N SER A 382 -9.51 -13.78 -33.13
CA SER A 382 -9.81 -14.68 -34.27
C SER A 382 -11.18 -14.41 -34.90
N ALA A 383 -12.20 -14.17 -34.07
CA ALA A 383 -13.55 -13.87 -34.56
C ALA A 383 -13.60 -12.55 -35.36
N PHE A 384 -12.92 -11.51 -34.88
CA PHE A 384 -12.86 -10.23 -35.56
C PHE A 384 -12.13 -10.31 -36.90
N VAL A 385 -11.00 -11.01 -36.93
CA VAL A 385 -10.23 -11.19 -38.19
C VAL A 385 -11.01 -12.02 -39.19
N GLN A 386 -11.74 -13.04 -38.78
CA GLN A 386 -12.59 -13.85 -39.68
C GLN A 386 -13.73 -13.04 -40.30
N GLU A 387 -14.24 -12.03 -39.59
CA GLU A 387 -15.30 -11.14 -40.10
C GLU A 387 -14.78 -9.92 -40.85
N GLY A 388 -13.45 -9.84 -41.02
CA GLY A 388 -12.82 -8.80 -41.86
C GLY A 388 -12.52 -7.49 -41.11
N PHE A 389 -12.44 -7.52 -39.77
CA PHE A 389 -12.01 -6.35 -39.00
C PHE A 389 -10.50 -6.14 -39.12
N GLU A 390 -10.10 -4.88 -39.15
CA GLU A 390 -8.71 -4.48 -39.08
C GLU A 390 -8.25 -4.33 -37.61
N VAL A 391 -6.98 -4.58 -37.33
CA VAL A 391 -6.39 -4.54 -36.01
C VAL A 391 -5.17 -3.63 -36.02
N GLU A 392 -5.21 -2.57 -35.23
CA GLU A 392 -4.07 -1.70 -34.95
C GLU A 392 -3.57 -1.88 -33.50
N LYS A 393 -2.27 -1.78 -33.30
CA LYS A 393 -1.64 -1.90 -31.97
C LYS A 393 -1.30 -0.54 -31.39
N TYR A 394 -1.83 -0.24 -30.20
CA TYR A 394 -1.50 0.91 -29.38
C TYR A 394 -0.92 0.41 -28.05
N GLY A 395 0.43 0.37 -27.94
CA GLY A 395 1.11 -0.16 -26.77
C GLY A 395 0.68 -1.60 -26.44
N SER A 396 0.07 -1.81 -25.29
CA SER A 396 -0.52 -3.09 -24.86
C SER A 396 -1.98 -3.32 -25.27
N CYS A 397 -2.61 -2.32 -25.91
CA CYS A 397 -3.99 -2.43 -26.37
C CYS A 397 -4.06 -2.76 -27.87
N SER A 398 -5.08 -3.53 -28.27
CA SER A 398 -5.48 -3.76 -29.64
C SER A 398 -6.72 -2.93 -29.95
N TYR A 399 -6.64 -2.03 -30.91
CA TYR A 399 -7.77 -1.30 -31.46
C TYR A 399 -8.28 -2.07 -32.69
N VAL A 400 -9.55 -2.47 -32.63
CA VAL A 400 -10.16 -3.33 -33.64
C VAL A 400 -11.36 -2.60 -34.23
N TYR A 401 -11.38 -2.45 -35.54
CA TYR A 401 -12.41 -1.70 -36.26
C TYR A 401 -12.73 -2.33 -37.62
N TYR A 402 -13.92 -2.06 -38.13
CA TYR A 402 -14.32 -2.44 -39.49
C TYR A 402 -14.15 -1.22 -40.41
N SER A 403 -13.28 -1.34 -41.41
CA SER A 403 -13.16 -0.33 -42.49
C SER A 403 -14.19 -0.61 -43.59
N GLU A 404 -15.01 0.37 -43.91
CA GLU A 404 -15.97 0.28 -45.01
C GLU A 404 -15.27 0.30 -46.38
#